data_079d934a439ccb5630b4e0feed62b70c
#
_entry.id   079d934a439ccb5630b4e0feed62b70c
#
_cell.length_a   1.000
_cell.length_b   1.000
_cell.length_c   1.000
_cell.angle_alpha   90.00
_cell.angle_beta   90.00
_cell.angle_gamma   90.00
#
_symmetry.space_group_name_H-M   'P 1'
#
loop_
_entity.id
_entity.type
_entity.pdbx_description
1 polymer ?
#
loop_
_entity_poly.entity_id
_entity_poly.type
_entity_poly.pdbx_seq_one_letter_code
_entity_poly.pdbx_strand_id
1 'polypeptide(L)'
;MICDGSSYSKYIDKGINIFFIFGQEIALKNNARDEIKSFLKQHQGFEEKRVIQEGEIDKIHQIILENAGGSLFGSKILIEISHTKGKIDNYIQSLIEIPNINSMENIAIIIDSRLDKINKRLKWFKAIDEVGLIIDCQKLKSFEEKIWLKKQLNFLDDKKRPEAIERISALNSGNLVAQQNEVNLLKLMSTNNHDIQIDYVNDNAEFVPFELEDMILKRNPSEALRIIQSIKEHDDHYAALLVWVIGKIINNAVAALQSSRPDAALLKLGVWSNKVSDYKKLMQSFKLKRLIGFQKKIFELDLSNKGINKTNFWERLSDLVLELSSR
;
A
#
# COMPACT_ATOMS: atom_id res chain seq x y z
N MET A 1 14.89 -17.67 -0.38
CA MET A 1 15.18 -16.42 -1.13
C MET A 1 14.07 -15.41 -0.88
N ILE A 2 14.40 -14.12 -0.65
CA ILE A 2 13.40 -13.05 -0.43
C ILE A 2 13.52 -11.96 -1.49
N CYS A 3 12.39 -11.43 -1.97
CA CYS A 3 12.33 -10.31 -2.91
C CYS A 3 11.17 -9.37 -2.58
N ASP A 4 11.19 -8.20 -3.21
CA ASP A 4 10.13 -7.19 -3.19
C ASP A 4 8.99 -7.58 -4.15
N GLY A 5 7.75 -7.22 -3.80
CA GLY A 5 6.54 -7.50 -4.59
C GLY A 5 6.50 -6.84 -5.98
N SER A 6 7.45 -5.97 -6.33
CA SER A 6 7.61 -5.40 -7.66
C SER A 6 8.71 -6.05 -8.51
N SER A 7 9.48 -7.02 -7.94
CA SER A 7 10.69 -7.59 -8.56
C SER A 7 10.73 -9.12 -8.64
N TYR A 8 9.71 -9.82 -8.16
CA TYR A 8 9.64 -11.29 -8.09
C TYR A 8 9.78 -11.99 -9.44
N SER A 9 9.33 -11.37 -10.53
CA SER A 9 9.38 -11.94 -11.88
C SER A 9 10.78 -12.38 -12.33
N LYS A 10 11.83 -11.83 -11.72
CA LYS A 10 13.23 -12.21 -11.99
C LYS A 10 13.64 -13.56 -11.36
N TYR A 11 12.77 -14.13 -10.54
CA TYR A 11 13.10 -15.30 -9.72
C TYR A 11 12.19 -16.49 -9.96
N ILE A 12 11.03 -16.32 -10.61
CA ILE A 12 10.02 -17.39 -10.80
C ILE A 12 10.50 -18.51 -11.72
N ASP A 13 11.49 -18.27 -12.58
CA ASP A 13 12.07 -19.22 -13.52
C ASP A 13 13.21 -20.07 -12.94
N LYS A 14 13.55 -19.91 -11.65
CA LYS A 14 14.69 -20.57 -11.01
C LYS A 14 14.40 -21.99 -10.49
N GLY A 15 13.35 -22.64 -10.96
CA GLY A 15 12.98 -23.98 -10.49
C GLY A 15 12.46 -24.02 -9.05
N ILE A 16 11.85 -22.92 -8.60
CA ILE A 16 11.30 -22.79 -7.25
C ILE A 16 9.85 -23.27 -7.26
N ASN A 17 9.51 -24.15 -6.32
CA ASN A 17 8.17 -24.72 -6.19
C ASN A 17 7.40 -24.22 -4.96
N ILE A 18 8.04 -23.42 -4.08
CA ILE A 18 7.40 -22.88 -2.87
C ILE A 18 7.46 -21.36 -2.90
N PHE A 19 6.27 -20.75 -2.83
CA PHE A 19 6.10 -19.29 -2.86
C PHE A 19 5.33 -18.85 -1.63
N PHE A 20 5.87 -17.87 -0.90
CA PHE A 20 5.23 -17.27 0.26
C PHE A 20 5.02 -15.78 0.01
N ILE A 21 3.75 -15.37 -0.11
CA ILE A 21 3.36 -14.00 -0.45
C ILE A 21 2.73 -13.35 0.78
N PHE A 22 3.23 -12.17 1.19
CA PHE A 22 2.68 -11.42 2.31
C PHE A 22 2.86 -9.92 2.11
N GLY A 23 2.22 -9.10 2.95
CA GLY A 23 2.32 -7.65 2.92
C GLY A 23 0.96 -6.95 2.77
N GLN A 24 0.97 -5.65 2.90
CA GLN A 24 -0.23 -4.80 2.92
C GLN A 24 -0.80 -4.51 1.52
N GLU A 25 0.04 -4.61 0.47
CA GLU A 25 -0.36 -4.18 -0.87
C GLU A 25 -1.02 -5.33 -1.65
N ILE A 26 -2.36 -5.27 -1.69
CA ILE A 26 -3.21 -6.31 -2.29
C ILE A 26 -2.95 -6.44 -3.80
N ALA A 27 -2.75 -5.33 -4.51
CA ALA A 27 -2.49 -5.36 -5.95
C ALA A 27 -1.20 -6.11 -6.27
N LEU A 28 -0.12 -5.87 -5.52
CA LEU A 28 1.14 -6.60 -5.70
C LEU A 28 1.00 -8.09 -5.38
N LYS A 29 0.27 -8.43 -4.31
CA LYS A 29 0.01 -9.83 -3.94
C LYS A 29 -0.75 -10.58 -5.03
N ASN A 30 -1.83 -9.98 -5.54
CA ASN A 30 -2.62 -10.58 -6.60
C ASN A 30 -1.80 -10.75 -7.88
N ASN A 31 -1.05 -9.73 -8.28
CA ASN A 31 -0.18 -9.81 -9.47
C ASN A 31 0.87 -10.92 -9.33
N ALA A 32 1.55 -10.99 -8.18
CA ALA A 32 2.55 -12.04 -7.93
C ALA A 32 1.92 -13.43 -8.00
N ARG A 33 0.80 -13.63 -7.31
CA ARG A 33 0.08 -14.91 -7.30
C ARG A 33 -0.36 -15.32 -8.70
N ASP A 34 -0.96 -14.42 -9.46
CA ASP A 34 -1.52 -14.74 -10.78
C ASP A 34 -0.43 -14.95 -11.84
N GLU A 35 0.68 -14.20 -11.77
CA GLU A 35 1.83 -14.41 -12.65
C GLU A 35 2.55 -15.73 -12.35
N ILE A 36 2.74 -16.09 -11.07
CA ILE A 36 3.32 -17.39 -10.67
C ILE A 36 2.44 -18.52 -11.15
N LYS A 37 1.11 -18.46 -10.99
CA LYS A 37 0.18 -19.46 -11.50
C LYS A 37 0.29 -19.63 -13.01
N SER A 38 0.30 -18.52 -13.73
CA SER A 38 0.42 -18.52 -15.19
C SER A 38 1.74 -19.14 -15.63
N PHE A 39 2.84 -18.78 -14.98
CA PHE A 39 4.16 -19.34 -15.27
C PHE A 39 4.21 -20.85 -15.01
N LEU A 40 3.75 -21.31 -13.84
CA LEU A 40 3.71 -22.73 -13.47
C LEU A 40 2.87 -23.55 -14.47
N LYS A 41 1.72 -23.03 -14.88
CA LYS A 41 0.84 -23.68 -15.84
C LYS A 41 1.47 -23.76 -17.23
N GLN A 42 1.98 -22.63 -17.76
CA GLN A 42 2.45 -22.53 -19.14
C GLN A 42 3.83 -23.19 -19.37
N HIS A 43 4.74 -23.08 -18.40
CA HIS A 43 6.13 -23.50 -18.57
C HIS A 43 6.50 -24.78 -17.83
N GLN A 44 5.73 -25.14 -16.79
CA GLN A 44 6.06 -26.30 -15.96
C GLN A 44 4.96 -27.38 -15.96
N GLY A 45 3.81 -27.14 -16.60
CA GLY A 45 2.75 -28.13 -16.78
C GLY A 45 1.90 -28.40 -15.53
N PHE A 46 1.77 -27.45 -14.62
CA PHE A 46 0.86 -27.55 -13.47
C PHE A 46 -0.58 -27.29 -13.92
N GLU A 47 -1.31 -28.33 -14.28
CA GLU A 47 -2.70 -28.23 -14.77
C GLU A 47 -3.73 -28.38 -13.66
N GLU A 48 -3.46 -29.24 -12.68
CA GLU A 48 -4.33 -29.44 -11.54
C GLU A 48 -4.10 -28.37 -10.47
N LYS A 49 -5.20 -27.86 -9.91
CA LYS A 49 -5.16 -26.86 -8.84
C LYS A 49 -6.01 -27.32 -7.67
N ARG A 50 -5.45 -27.22 -6.46
CA ARG A 50 -6.18 -27.40 -5.20
C ARG A 50 -6.02 -26.16 -4.31
N VAL A 51 -7.15 -25.59 -3.89
CA VAL A 51 -7.17 -24.47 -2.95
C VAL A 51 -7.46 -25.04 -1.56
N ILE A 52 -6.60 -24.73 -0.61
CA ILE A 52 -6.75 -25.10 0.81
C ILE A 52 -7.13 -23.87 1.59
N GLN A 53 -8.31 -23.90 2.19
CA GLN A 53 -8.78 -22.85 3.07
C GLN A 53 -8.37 -23.11 4.52
N GLU A 54 -8.54 -22.12 5.38
CA GLU A 54 -8.11 -22.13 6.77
C GLU A 54 -8.65 -23.34 7.59
N GLY A 55 -9.87 -23.78 7.32
CA GLY A 55 -10.47 -24.96 7.97
C GLY A 55 -9.91 -26.30 7.53
N GLU A 56 -9.05 -26.35 6.51
CA GLU A 56 -8.45 -27.56 5.94
C GLU A 56 -6.92 -27.57 6.04
N ILE A 57 -6.33 -26.59 6.73
CA ILE A 57 -4.86 -26.45 6.86
C ILE A 57 -4.22 -27.67 7.52
N ASP A 58 -4.92 -28.33 8.44
CA ASP A 58 -4.50 -29.57 9.08
C ASP A 58 -4.30 -30.74 8.11
N LYS A 59 -4.96 -30.72 6.95
CA LYS A 59 -4.89 -31.77 5.92
C LYS A 59 -3.73 -31.56 4.92
N ILE A 60 -3.01 -30.44 5.01
CA ILE A 60 -1.96 -30.08 4.03
C ILE A 60 -0.93 -31.20 3.86
N HIS A 61 -0.43 -31.75 4.97
CA HIS A 61 0.57 -32.83 4.94
C HIS A 61 0.07 -34.08 4.21
N GLN A 62 -1.17 -34.48 4.49
CA GLN A 62 -1.79 -35.62 3.84
C GLN A 62 -1.91 -35.38 2.33
N ILE A 63 -2.39 -34.20 1.93
CA ILE A 63 -2.55 -33.81 0.52
C ILE A 63 -1.20 -33.84 -0.22
N ILE A 64 -0.13 -33.36 0.40
CA ILE A 64 1.21 -33.38 -0.19
C ILE A 64 1.71 -34.80 -0.32
N LEU A 65 1.58 -35.64 0.72
CA LEU A 65 2.03 -37.02 0.71
C LEU A 65 1.27 -37.85 -0.31
N GLU A 66 -0.04 -37.70 -0.44
CA GLU A 66 -0.87 -38.37 -1.47
C GLU A 66 -0.41 -38.06 -2.90
N ASN A 67 0.11 -36.85 -3.13
CA ASN A 67 0.56 -36.37 -4.44
C ASN A 67 2.07 -36.50 -4.64
N ALA A 68 2.87 -36.70 -3.57
CA ALA A 68 4.33 -36.76 -3.65
C ALA A 68 4.84 -37.95 -4.47
N GLY A 69 4.09 -39.06 -4.50
CA GLY A 69 4.41 -40.26 -5.27
C GLY A 69 4.20 -40.12 -6.79
N GLY A 70 3.69 -39.00 -7.24
CA GLY A 70 3.26 -38.77 -8.62
C GLY A 70 1.94 -39.45 -8.93
N SER A 71 1.14 -38.88 -9.80
CA SER A 71 -0.02 -39.53 -10.38
C SER A 71 0.46 -40.58 -11.38
N LEU A 72 -0.26 -41.69 -11.49
CA LEU A 72 -0.05 -42.69 -12.57
C LEU A 72 -0.10 -42.05 -13.98
N PHE A 73 -0.68 -40.88 -14.09
CA PHE A 73 -0.82 -40.08 -15.32
C PHE A 73 0.16 -38.91 -15.39
N GLY A 74 1.10 -38.76 -14.42
CA GLY A 74 2.12 -37.70 -14.43
C GLY A 74 1.58 -36.29 -14.18
N SER A 75 0.37 -36.14 -13.60
CA SER A 75 -0.20 -34.83 -13.34
C SER A 75 0.59 -34.07 -12.28
N LYS A 76 0.82 -32.76 -12.53
CA LYS A 76 1.44 -31.84 -11.62
C LYS A 76 0.36 -31.00 -10.94
N ILE A 77 0.45 -30.88 -9.61
CA ILE A 77 -0.55 -30.18 -8.80
C ILE A 77 -0.01 -28.89 -8.21
N LEU A 78 -0.76 -27.81 -8.38
CA LEU A 78 -0.57 -26.54 -7.70
C LEU A 78 -1.47 -26.48 -6.45
N ILE A 79 -0.85 -26.36 -5.28
CA ILE A 79 -1.54 -26.18 -4.00
C ILE A 79 -1.49 -24.71 -3.63
N GLU A 80 -2.67 -24.08 -3.54
CA GLU A 80 -2.81 -22.70 -3.12
C GLU A 80 -3.38 -22.65 -1.69
N ILE A 81 -2.64 -22.09 -0.75
CA ILE A 81 -3.00 -22.02 0.66
C ILE A 81 -3.37 -20.58 0.99
N SER A 82 -4.62 -20.34 1.43
CA SER A 82 -5.09 -19.04 1.91
C SER A 82 -4.91 -18.98 3.41
N HIS A 83 -3.95 -18.17 3.88
CA HIS A 83 -3.68 -17.95 5.29
C HIS A 83 -4.25 -16.61 5.74
N THR A 84 -5.24 -16.64 6.67
CA THR A 84 -5.99 -15.46 7.12
C THR A 84 -5.73 -15.06 8.57
N LYS A 85 -5.03 -15.90 9.35
CA LYS A 85 -4.71 -15.65 10.77
C LYS A 85 -3.61 -14.62 10.98
N GLY A 86 -3.56 -14.02 12.17
CA GLY A 86 -2.51 -13.09 12.57
C GLY A 86 -1.16 -13.74 12.92
N LYS A 87 -1.11 -15.09 12.96
CA LYS A 87 0.13 -15.87 13.17
C LYS A 87 0.13 -17.05 12.21
N ILE A 88 1.30 -17.39 11.67
CA ILE A 88 1.45 -18.56 10.82
C ILE A 88 1.10 -19.82 11.62
N ASP A 89 0.24 -20.63 11.03
CA ASP A 89 -0.19 -21.91 11.59
C ASP A 89 0.97 -22.91 11.65
N ASN A 90 0.96 -23.78 12.67
CA ASN A 90 2.01 -24.77 12.83
C ASN A 90 2.05 -25.77 11.66
N TYR A 91 0.91 -26.07 11.02
CA TYR A 91 0.87 -26.92 9.85
C TYR A 91 1.57 -26.30 8.63
N ILE A 92 1.48 -24.95 8.48
CA ILE A 92 2.23 -24.22 7.45
C ILE A 92 3.73 -24.23 7.79
N GLN A 93 4.09 -24.07 9.08
CA GLN A 93 5.49 -24.13 9.50
C GLN A 93 6.10 -25.52 9.24
N SER A 94 5.36 -26.59 9.50
CA SER A 94 5.81 -27.97 9.30
C SER A 94 5.85 -28.42 7.83
N LEU A 95 5.27 -27.66 6.89
CA LEU A 95 5.45 -27.93 5.45
C LEU A 95 6.92 -28.00 5.04
N ILE A 96 7.76 -27.16 5.67
CA ILE A 96 9.17 -27.05 5.36
C ILE A 96 9.95 -28.24 5.89
N GLU A 97 9.40 -28.93 6.89
CA GLU A 97 9.99 -30.13 7.50
C GLU A 97 9.74 -31.39 6.65
N ILE A 98 8.90 -31.30 5.60
CA ILE A 98 8.68 -32.42 4.67
C ILE A 98 9.97 -32.67 3.89
N PRO A 99 10.53 -33.89 3.96
CA PRO A 99 11.76 -34.23 3.24
C PRO A 99 11.64 -33.93 1.75
N ASN A 100 12.64 -33.26 1.19
CA ASN A 100 12.75 -32.98 -0.24
C ASN A 100 11.59 -32.18 -0.86
N ILE A 101 10.83 -31.42 -0.07
CA ILE A 101 9.68 -30.65 -0.58
C ILE A 101 10.07 -29.67 -1.70
N ASN A 102 11.25 -29.09 -1.62
CA ASN A 102 11.79 -28.15 -2.62
C ASN A 102 12.25 -28.82 -3.93
N SER A 103 12.39 -30.16 -3.94
CA SER A 103 12.78 -30.93 -5.12
C SER A 103 11.65 -31.80 -5.70
N MET A 104 10.43 -31.66 -5.17
CA MET A 104 9.25 -32.34 -5.73
C MET A 104 8.82 -31.65 -7.03
N GLU A 105 9.15 -32.24 -8.17
CA GLU A 105 8.86 -31.68 -9.51
C GLU A 105 7.37 -31.63 -9.86
N ASN A 106 6.55 -32.41 -9.15
CA ASN A 106 5.11 -32.56 -9.40
C ASN A 106 4.23 -31.74 -8.44
N ILE A 107 4.81 -31.04 -7.46
CA ILE A 107 4.06 -30.23 -6.49
C ILE A 107 4.64 -28.80 -6.48
N ALA A 108 3.76 -27.81 -6.63
CA ALA A 108 4.06 -26.42 -6.36
C ALA A 108 3.11 -25.87 -5.29
N ILE A 109 3.61 -24.99 -4.41
CA ILE A 109 2.86 -24.46 -3.28
C ILE A 109 2.92 -22.94 -3.30
N ILE A 110 1.76 -22.29 -3.29
CA ILE A 110 1.63 -20.85 -3.10
C ILE A 110 0.92 -20.61 -1.75
N ILE A 111 1.58 -19.92 -0.84
CA ILE A 111 1.01 -19.49 0.44
C ILE A 111 0.71 -18.01 0.35
N ASP A 112 -0.58 -17.63 0.24
CA ASP A 112 -1.03 -16.25 0.26
C ASP A 112 -1.42 -15.86 1.69
N SER A 113 -0.58 -15.08 2.36
CA SER A 113 -0.74 -14.71 3.76
C SER A 113 -1.29 -13.30 3.92
N ARG A 114 -2.21 -13.12 4.88
CA ARG A 114 -2.71 -11.80 5.31
C ARG A 114 -1.78 -11.04 6.26
N LEU A 115 -0.62 -11.60 6.58
CA LEU A 115 0.32 -10.91 7.45
C LEU A 115 0.88 -9.65 6.77
N ASP A 116 0.76 -8.52 7.45
CA ASP A 116 1.30 -7.24 6.95
C ASP A 116 2.81 -7.16 7.07
N LYS A 117 3.34 -7.64 8.20
CA LYS A 117 4.77 -7.62 8.53
C LYS A 117 5.15 -8.92 9.21
N ILE A 118 6.38 -9.38 8.94
CA ILE A 118 6.91 -10.61 9.52
C ILE A 118 8.28 -10.32 10.12
N ASN A 119 8.51 -10.88 11.31
CA ASN A 119 9.85 -10.87 11.90
C ASN A 119 10.74 -11.87 11.15
N LYS A 120 11.66 -11.36 10.35
CA LYS A 120 12.58 -12.14 9.51
C LYS A 120 13.56 -13.02 10.30
N ARG A 121 13.60 -12.91 11.65
CA ARG A 121 14.45 -13.74 12.53
C ARG A 121 13.78 -15.05 12.94
N LEU A 122 12.50 -15.22 12.68
CA LEU A 122 11.75 -16.44 13.04
C LEU A 122 12.31 -17.66 12.29
N LYS A 123 12.36 -18.80 12.97
CA LYS A 123 12.91 -20.04 12.41
C LYS A 123 12.20 -20.48 11.13
N TRP A 124 10.86 -20.51 11.17
CA TRP A 124 10.05 -20.88 10.00
C TRP A 124 10.27 -19.96 8.79
N PHE A 125 10.45 -18.64 9.04
CA PHE A 125 10.69 -17.69 7.96
C PHE A 125 12.04 -17.97 7.25
N LYS A 126 13.09 -18.20 8.05
CA LYS A 126 14.41 -18.57 7.49
C LYS A 126 14.36 -19.87 6.73
N ALA A 127 13.62 -20.86 7.23
CA ALA A 127 13.49 -22.13 6.58
C ALA A 127 12.75 -22.02 5.23
N ILE A 128 11.68 -21.20 5.12
CA ILE A 128 11.06 -20.89 3.80
C ILE A 128 12.04 -20.13 2.91
N ASP A 129 12.83 -19.21 3.44
CA ASP A 129 13.83 -18.46 2.67
C ASP A 129 14.91 -19.34 2.04
N GLU A 130 15.23 -20.48 2.67
CA GLU A 130 16.18 -21.49 2.16
C GLU A 130 15.60 -22.31 1.00
N VAL A 131 14.32 -22.70 1.08
CA VAL A 131 13.71 -23.67 0.14
C VAL A 131 12.80 -23.03 -0.90
N GLY A 132 12.39 -21.78 -0.73
CA GLY A 132 11.38 -21.12 -1.55
C GLY A 132 11.68 -19.67 -1.86
N LEU A 133 10.69 -19.00 -2.48
CA LEU A 133 10.67 -17.56 -2.75
C LEU A 133 9.67 -16.87 -1.83
N ILE A 134 10.16 -15.94 -1.04
CA ILE A 134 9.34 -15.06 -0.19
C ILE A 134 9.16 -13.72 -0.90
N ILE A 135 7.91 -13.29 -1.06
CA ILE A 135 7.54 -12.06 -1.77
C ILE A 135 6.92 -11.09 -0.77
N ASP A 136 7.61 -9.99 -0.51
CA ASP A 136 7.25 -8.95 0.46
C ASP A 136 6.52 -7.80 -0.25
N CYS A 137 5.18 -7.81 -0.19
CA CYS A 137 4.30 -6.87 -0.89
C CYS A 137 3.90 -5.69 0.03
N GLN A 138 4.85 -4.82 0.36
CA GLN A 138 4.57 -3.61 1.14
C GLN A 138 4.00 -2.49 0.27
N LYS A 139 3.33 -1.51 0.89
CA LYS A 139 2.85 -0.31 0.20
C LYS A 139 4.01 0.41 -0.49
N LEU A 140 3.80 0.77 -1.74
CA LEU A 140 4.76 1.51 -2.54
C LEU A 140 4.76 3.00 -2.15
N LYS A 141 5.92 3.63 -2.27
CA LYS A 141 6.02 5.10 -2.22
C LYS A 141 5.66 5.67 -3.59
N SER A 142 5.25 6.93 -3.67
CA SER A 142 4.80 7.56 -4.91
C SER A 142 5.78 7.41 -6.07
N PHE A 143 7.11 7.44 -5.83
CA PHE A 143 8.09 7.22 -6.89
C PHE A 143 8.16 5.74 -7.33
N GLU A 144 7.93 4.80 -6.40
CA GLU A 144 7.90 3.35 -6.67
C GLU A 144 6.63 2.98 -7.44
N GLU A 145 5.49 3.63 -7.15
CA GLU A 145 4.25 3.50 -7.92
C GLU A 145 4.46 3.89 -9.39
N LYS A 146 5.14 5.01 -9.66
CA LYS A 146 5.45 5.44 -11.03
C LYS A 146 6.36 4.44 -11.76
N ILE A 147 7.34 3.86 -11.08
CA ILE A 147 8.20 2.80 -11.64
C ILE A 147 7.38 1.54 -11.94
N TRP A 148 6.49 1.17 -11.04
CA TRP A 148 5.60 0.04 -11.23
C TRP A 148 4.63 0.28 -12.41
N LEU A 149 3.96 1.45 -12.48
CA LEU A 149 3.10 1.85 -13.59
C LEU A 149 3.84 1.81 -14.93
N LYS A 150 5.09 2.29 -14.98
CA LYS A 150 5.90 2.24 -16.20
C LYS A 150 6.08 0.82 -16.73
N LYS A 151 6.22 -0.18 -15.84
CA LYS A 151 6.29 -1.59 -16.22
C LYS A 151 4.93 -2.11 -16.69
N GLN A 152 3.85 -1.75 -15.99
CA GLN A 152 2.50 -2.20 -16.31
C GLN A 152 1.97 -1.63 -17.64
N LEU A 153 2.39 -0.42 -18.00
CA LEU A 153 1.97 0.31 -19.20
C LEU A 153 2.92 0.15 -20.39
N ASN A 154 3.72 -0.92 -20.42
CA ASN A 154 4.68 -1.19 -21.49
C ASN A 154 4.03 -1.43 -22.87
N PHE A 155 2.72 -1.74 -22.90
CA PHE A 155 1.93 -1.91 -24.12
C PHE A 155 1.54 -0.58 -24.78
N LEU A 156 1.65 0.56 -24.07
CA LEU A 156 1.44 1.89 -24.63
C LEU A 156 2.69 2.39 -25.37
N ASP A 157 2.48 3.18 -26.41
CA ASP A 157 3.56 3.87 -27.12
C ASP A 157 4.29 4.86 -26.21
N ASP A 158 5.51 5.26 -26.64
CA ASP A 158 6.39 6.14 -25.85
C ASP A 158 5.83 7.56 -25.65
N LYS A 159 4.84 8.00 -26.44
CA LYS A 159 4.20 9.31 -26.30
C LYS A 159 3.08 9.28 -25.27
N LYS A 160 2.22 8.26 -25.32
CA LYS A 160 1.05 8.12 -24.44
C LYS A 160 1.42 7.61 -23.04
N ARG A 161 2.46 6.78 -22.94
CA ARG A 161 2.88 6.16 -21.65
C ARG A 161 3.20 7.17 -20.53
N PRO A 162 4.02 8.23 -20.75
CA PRO A 162 4.32 9.20 -19.70
C PRO A 162 3.07 9.93 -19.21
N GLU A 163 2.19 10.32 -20.12
CA GLU A 163 0.92 10.99 -19.77
C GLU A 163 0.02 10.08 -18.93
N ALA A 164 -0.13 8.81 -19.34
CA ALA A 164 -0.91 7.83 -18.58
C ALA A 164 -0.33 7.61 -17.16
N ILE A 165 1.00 7.51 -17.02
CA ILE A 165 1.66 7.37 -15.72
C ILE A 165 1.35 8.57 -14.83
N GLU A 166 1.55 9.79 -15.32
CA GLU A 166 1.30 11.00 -14.53
C GLU A 166 -0.18 11.09 -14.11
N ARG A 167 -1.10 10.85 -15.04
CA ARG A 167 -2.54 10.94 -14.77
C ARG A 167 -3.01 9.86 -13.80
N ILE A 168 -2.68 8.58 -14.04
CA ILE A 168 -3.07 7.48 -13.16
C ILE A 168 -2.46 7.66 -11.77
N SER A 169 -1.17 7.99 -11.68
CA SER A 169 -0.53 8.20 -10.38
C SER A 169 -1.07 9.40 -9.62
N ALA A 170 -1.49 10.47 -10.33
CA ALA A 170 -2.05 11.65 -9.72
C ALA A 170 -3.48 11.40 -9.21
N LEU A 171 -4.34 10.79 -10.03
CA LEU A 171 -5.75 10.58 -9.70
C LEU A 171 -5.99 9.36 -8.77
N ASN A 172 -5.04 8.42 -8.71
CA ASN A 172 -5.14 7.22 -7.86
C ASN A 172 -3.94 7.10 -6.90
N SER A 173 -3.43 8.21 -6.40
CA SER A 173 -2.28 8.25 -5.48
C SER A 173 -2.57 7.42 -4.23
N GLY A 174 -1.63 6.54 -3.85
CA GLY A 174 -1.76 5.66 -2.68
C GLY A 174 -2.71 4.47 -2.85
N ASN A 175 -3.49 4.41 -3.96
CA ASN A 175 -4.43 3.34 -4.26
C ASN A 175 -3.96 2.49 -5.45
N LEU A 176 -3.05 1.54 -5.17
CA LEU A 176 -2.47 0.71 -6.22
C LEU A 176 -3.49 -0.23 -6.88
N VAL A 177 -4.58 -0.59 -6.17
CA VAL A 177 -5.68 -1.38 -6.73
C VAL A 177 -6.42 -0.59 -7.81
N ALA A 178 -6.73 0.69 -7.54
CA ALA A 178 -7.35 1.57 -8.52
C ALA A 178 -6.40 1.81 -9.72
N GLN A 179 -5.11 2.05 -9.47
CA GLN A 179 -4.10 2.14 -10.53
C GLN A 179 -4.06 0.88 -11.41
N GLN A 180 -4.13 -0.31 -10.81
CA GLN A 180 -4.17 -1.58 -11.55
C GLN A 180 -5.44 -1.71 -12.40
N ASN A 181 -6.59 -1.28 -11.87
CA ASN A 181 -7.85 -1.30 -12.61
C ASN A 181 -7.79 -0.40 -13.85
N GLU A 182 -7.23 0.80 -13.72
CA GLU A 182 -7.01 1.71 -14.86
C GLU A 182 -6.05 1.11 -15.90
N VAL A 183 -4.97 0.48 -15.46
CA VAL A 183 -4.06 -0.26 -16.35
C VAL A 183 -4.80 -1.36 -17.10
N ASN A 184 -5.64 -2.15 -16.41
CA ASN A 184 -6.41 -3.22 -17.03
C ASN A 184 -7.43 -2.67 -18.05
N LEU A 185 -8.09 -1.56 -17.73
CA LEU A 185 -9.01 -0.88 -18.66
C LEU A 185 -8.28 -0.42 -19.92
N LEU A 186 -7.12 0.24 -19.77
CA LEU A 186 -6.30 0.66 -20.91
C LEU A 186 -5.81 -0.52 -21.76
N LYS A 187 -5.48 -1.66 -21.13
CA LYS A 187 -5.14 -2.90 -21.85
C LYS A 187 -6.29 -3.40 -22.70
N LEU A 188 -7.51 -3.44 -22.14
CA LEU A 188 -8.72 -3.86 -22.86
C LEU A 188 -9.02 -2.92 -24.05
N MET A 189 -8.88 -1.61 -23.86
CA MET A 189 -9.05 -0.63 -24.94
C MET A 189 -8.01 -0.82 -26.05
N SER A 190 -6.76 -1.10 -25.69
CA SER A 190 -5.66 -1.33 -26.62
C SER A 190 -5.89 -2.56 -27.51
N THR A 191 -6.46 -3.64 -26.97
CA THR A 191 -6.72 -4.87 -27.75
C THR A 191 -7.87 -4.71 -28.73
N ASN A 192 -8.78 -3.77 -28.52
CA ASN A 192 -9.97 -3.55 -29.35
C ASN A 192 -9.76 -2.49 -30.46
N ASN A 193 -8.52 -2.08 -30.74
CA ASN A 193 -8.18 -1.02 -31.71
C ASN A 193 -8.92 0.31 -31.51
N HIS A 194 -9.42 0.59 -30.32
CA HIS A 194 -9.95 1.90 -29.98
C HIS A 194 -8.81 2.89 -29.73
N ASP A 195 -8.99 4.11 -30.19
CA ASP A 195 -8.05 5.18 -29.85
C ASP A 195 -8.06 5.37 -28.32
N ILE A 196 -6.93 5.08 -27.69
CA ILE A 196 -6.80 5.10 -26.23
C ILE A 196 -6.90 6.55 -25.78
N GLN A 197 -8.02 6.90 -25.14
CA GLN A 197 -8.22 8.20 -24.51
C GLN A 197 -7.86 8.06 -23.02
N ILE A 198 -6.89 8.83 -22.57
CA ILE A 198 -6.41 8.79 -21.18
C ILE A 198 -7.32 9.61 -20.25
N ASP A 199 -8.26 10.38 -20.81
CA ASP A 199 -9.15 11.28 -20.08
C ASP A 199 -10.21 10.59 -19.22
N TYR A 200 -10.40 9.28 -19.35
CA TYR A 200 -11.39 8.51 -18.57
C TYR A 200 -10.93 8.07 -17.19
N VAL A 201 -9.70 8.38 -16.77
CA VAL A 201 -9.20 8.00 -15.43
C VAL A 201 -9.96 8.77 -14.35
N ASN A 202 -10.60 8.04 -13.45
CA ASN A 202 -11.34 8.61 -12.32
C ASN A 202 -10.41 8.96 -11.14
N ASP A 203 -10.82 9.92 -10.32
CA ASP A 203 -10.11 10.25 -9.07
C ASP A 203 -10.52 9.26 -7.96
N ASN A 204 -9.64 8.31 -7.67
CA ASN A 204 -9.79 7.30 -6.62
C ASN A 204 -8.60 7.32 -5.66
N ALA A 205 -7.98 8.48 -5.49
CA ALA A 205 -6.85 8.61 -4.58
C ALA A 205 -7.26 8.31 -3.13
N GLU A 206 -6.48 7.48 -2.46
CA GLU A 206 -6.61 7.20 -1.05
C GLU A 206 -5.55 7.95 -0.27
N PHE A 207 -5.97 8.77 0.68
CA PHE A 207 -5.08 9.56 1.52
C PHE A 207 -5.19 9.14 2.97
N VAL A 208 -4.07 9.17 3.68
CA VAL A 208 -4.08 9.05 5.13
C VAL A 208 -4.06 10.45 5.76
N PRO A 209 -4.79 10.67 6.87
CA PRO A 209 -4.91 12.00 7.49
C PRO A 209 -3.58 12.70 7.80
N PHE A 210 -2.50 11.93 8.02
CA PHE A 210 -1.17 12.47 8.33
C PHE A 210 -0.48 13.12 7.12
N GLU A 211 -0.89 12.82 5.88
CA GLU A 211 -0.36 13.45 4.67
C GLU A 211 -0.78 14.92 4.58
N LEU A 212 -1.91 15.28 5.22
CA LEU A 212 -2.37 16.66 5.32
C LEU A 212 -1.33 17.56 5.99
N GLU A 213 -0.59 17.06 7.02
CA GLU A 213 0.51 17.82 7.64
C GLU A 213 1.54 18.25 6.60
N ASP A 214 1.96 17.31 5.74
CA ASP A 214 2.98 17.56 4.73
C ASP A 214 2.51 18.57 3.68
N MET A 215 1.26 18.48 3.24
CA MET A 215 0.71 19.39 2.23
C MET A 215 0.54 20.81 2.78
N ILE A 216 0.11 20.95 4.03
CA ILE A 216 0.04 22.27 4.70
C ILE A 216 1.44 22.87 4.83
N LEU A 217 2.41 22.10 5.31
CA LEU A 217 3.78 22.58 5.53
C LEU A 217 4.50 22.91 4.21
N LYS A 218 4.26 22.14 3.14
CA LYS A 218 4.81 22.37 1.79
C LYS A 218 4.09 23.49 1.02
N ARG A 219 3.03 24.07 1.57
CA ARG A 219 2.26 25.12 0.91
C ARG A 219 1.59 24.66 -0.40
N ASN A 220 0.99 23.49 -0.37
CA ASN A 220 0.23 22.94 -1.49
C ASN A 220 -1.28 22.90 -1.17
N PRO A 221 -2.02 24.02 -1.35
CA PRO A 221 -3.43 24.11 -0.99
C PRO A 221 -4.32 23.20 -1.82
N SER A 222 -4.01 23.00 -3.10
CA SER A 222 -4.81 22.14 -3.99
C SER A 222 -4.79 20.69 -3.51
N GLU A 223 -3.63 20.15 -3.19
CA GLU A 223 -3.51 18.79 -2.71
C GLU A 223 -4.03 18.63 -1.27
N ALA A 224 -3.84 19.66 -0.41
CA ALA A 224 -4.41 19.67 0.93
C ALA A 224 -5.94 19.61 0.92
N LEU A 225 -6.61 20.35 0.02
CA LEU A 225 -8.06 20.32 -0.15
C LEU A 225 -8.53 18.98 -0.75
N ARG A 226 -7.77 18.43 -1.67
CA ARG A 226 -8.05 17.12 -2.27
C ARG A 226 -8.03 16.00 -1.21
N ILE A 227 -7.06 16.02 -0.30
CA ILE A 227 -7.00 15.10 0.86
C ILE A 227 -8.27 15.21 1.71
N ILE A 228 -8.69 16.44 2.05
CA ILE A 228 -9.90 16.67 2.84
C ILE A 228 -11.13 16.12 2.11
N GLN A 229 -11.26 16.38 0.81
CA GLN A 229 -12.40 15.93 0.02
C GLN A 229 -12.45 14.40 -0.07
N SER A 230 -11.32 13.76 -0.35
CA SER A 230 -11.23 12.29 -0.39
C SER A 230 -11.62 11.65 0.95
N ILE A 231 -11.10 12.19 2.07
CA ILE A 231 -11.44 11.69 3.42
C ILE A 231 -12.93 11.93 3.73
N LYS A 232 -13.49 13.07 3.36
CA LYS A 232 -14.91 13.38 3.53
C LYS A 232 -15.82 12.38 2.79
N GLU A 233 -15.42 11.95 1.60
CA GLU A 233 -16.24 11.08 0.74
C GLU A 233 -16.14 9.59 1.11
N HIS A 234 -14.95 9.15 1.56
CA HIS A 234 -14.67 7.73 1.76
C HIS A 234 -14.55 7.32 3.23
N ASP A 235 -14.05 8.22 4.11
CA ASP A 235 -13.63 7.91 5.46
C ASP A 235 -13.93 9.04 6.47
N ASP A 236 -15.16 9.53 6.53
CA ASP A 236 -15.57 10.66 7.37
C ASP A 236 -15.28 10.49 8.87
N HIS A 237 -15.13 9.25 9.34
CA HIS A 237 -14.73 8.91 10.71
C HIS A 237 -13.34 9.46 11.09
N TYR A 238 -12.49 9.83 10.12
CA TYR A 238 -11.22 10.50 10.38
C TYR A 238 -11.32 11.99 10.66
N ALA A 239 -12.53 12.57 10.68
CA ALA A 239 -12.73 14.01 10.95
C ALA A 239 -12.01 14.48 12.23
N ALA A 240 -12.15 13.74 13.33
CA ALA A 240 -11.46 14.06 14.58
C ALA A 240 -9.92 14.02 14.46
N LEU A 241 -9.39 13.11 13.68
CA LEU A 241 -7.95 12.98 13.45
C LEU A 241 -7.41 14.13 12.60
N LEU A 242 -8.17 14.62 11.60
CA LEU A 242 -7.80 15.82 10.84
C LEU A 242 -7.71 17.06 11.73
N VAL A 243 -8.69 17.26 12.63
CA VAL A 243 -8.65 18.34 13.64
C VAL A 243 -7.40 18.24 14.49
N TRP A 244 -7.06 17.06 14.96
CA TRP A 244 -5.86 16.81 15.75
C TRP A 244 -4.56 17.09 14.97
N VAL A 245 -4.46 16.65 13.71
CA VAL A 245 -3.28 16.90 12.85
C VAL A 245 -3.05 18.39 12.68
N ILE A 246 -4.10 19.15 12.32
CA ILE A 246 -3.99 20.60 12.13
C ILE A 246 -3.70 21.31 13.46
N GLY A 247 -4.36 20.87 14.54
CA GLY A 247 -4.10 21.39 15.89
C GLY A 247 -2.65 21.20 16.32
N LYS A 248 -2.06 20.01 16.04
CA LYS A 248 -0.64 19.71 16.28
C LYS A 248 0.28 20.70 15.53
N ILE A 249 0.01 20.95 14.24
CA ILE A 249 0.81 21.90 13.44
C ILE A 249 0.81 23.28 14.08
N ILE A 250 -0.39 23.79 14.39
CA ILE A 250 -0.56 25.14 14.95
C ILE A 250 0.07 25.24 16.34
N ASN A 251 -0.16 24.26 17.21
CA ASN A 251 0.38 24.26 18.58
C ASN A 251 1.90 24.16 18.58
N ASN A 252 2.49 23.36 17.72
CA ASN A 252 3.94 23.26 17.57
C ASN A 252 4.53 24.60 17.09
N ALA A 253 3.91 25.25 16.11
CA ALA A 253 4.34 26.54 15.60
C ALA A 253 4.24 27.66 16.66
N VAL A 254 3.13 27.69 17.42
CA VAL A 254 2.95 28.64 18.52
C VAL A 254 4.01 28.46 19.61
N ALA A 255 4.20 27.23 20.07
CA ALA A 255 5.18 26.92 21.12
C ALA A 255 6.62 27.22 20.66
N ALA A 256 6.94 26.95 19.40
CA ALA A 256 8.26 27.27 18.85
C ALA A 256 8.50 28.79 18.76
N LEU A 257 7.51 29.58 18.33
CA LEU A 257 7.61 31.04 18.26
C LEU A 257 7.73 31.72 19.66
N GLN A 258 7.24 31.06 20.70
CA GLN A 258 7.38 31.53 22.08
C GLN A 258 8.72 31.14 22.72
N SER A 259 9.49 30.29 22.07
CA SER A 259 10.78 29.79 22.54
C SER A 259 11.94 30.68 22.06
N SER A 260 12.95 30.85 22.89
CA SER A 260 14.22 31.48 22.49
C SER A 260 15.01 30.66 21.48
N ARG A 261 14.71 29.34 21.34
CA ARG A 261 15.34 28.40 20.41
C ARG A 261 14.26 27.59 19.66
N PRO A 262 13.63 28.18 18.61
CA PRO A 262 12.51 27.56 17.93
C PRO A 262 12.78 26.14 17.40
N ASP A 263 13.96 25.88 16.81
CA ASP A 263 14.33 24.59 16.26
C ASP A 263 14.40 23.50 17.34
N ALA A 264 15.05 23.84 18.44
CA ALA A 264 15.17 22.91 19.58
C ALA A 264 13.79 22.64 20.21
N ALA A 265 12.92 23.65 20.24
CA ALA A 265 11.54 23.50 20.71
C ALA A 265 10.75 22.56 19.81
N LEU A 266 10.83 22.69 18.48
CA LEU A 266 10.17 21.79 17.53
C LEU A 266 10.62 20.34 17.70
N LEU A 267 11.92 20.09 17.79
CA LEU A 267 12.49 18.75 18.03
C LEU A 267 12.01 18.15 19.35
N LYS A 268 11.97 18.96 20.43
CA LYS A 268 11.45 18.55 21.75
C LYS A 268 9.96 18.19 21.71
N LEU A 269 9.17 18.83 20.84
CA LEU A 269 7.76 18.56 20.61
C LEU A 269 7.51 17.35 19.68
N GLY A 270 8.57 16.64 19.29
CA GLY A 270 8.48 15.45 18.45
C GLY A 270 8.34 15.73 16.95
N VAL A 271 8.66 16.96 16.50
CA VAL A 271 8.76 17.25 15.06
C VAL A 271 10.03 16.62 14.51
N TRP A 272 9.90 15.89 13.43
CA TRP A 272 11.03 15.24 12.77
C TRP A 272 11.99 16.27 12.18
N SER A 273 13.29 16.00 12.23
CA SER A 273 14.34 16.93 11.79
C SER A 273 14.15 17.41 10.33
N ASN A 274 13.68 16.55 9.43
CA ASN A 274 13.41 16.89 8.03
C ASN A 274 12.21 17.82 7.84
N LYS A 275 11.30 17.94 8.82
CA LYS A 275 10.14 18.85 8.78
C LYS A 275 10.41 20.22 9.43
N VAL A 276 11.50 20.36 10.17
CA VAL A 276 11.82 21.63 10.90
C VAL A 276 11.93 22.82 9.95
N SER A 277 12.52 22.63 8.76
CA SER A 277 12.63 23.70 7.75
C SER A 277 11.26 24.18 7.26
N ASP A 278 10.29 23.27 7.11
CA ASP A 278 8.96 23.61 6.62
C ASP A 278 8.12 24.29 7.72
N TYR A 279 8.27 23.85 8.96
CA TYR A 279 7.72 24.61 10.11
C TYR A 279 8.26 26.04 10.19
N LYS A 280 9.56 26.26 9.90
CA LYS A 280 10.13 27.62 9.82
C LYS A 280 9.44 28.48 8.79
N LYS A 281 9.21 27.97 7.58
CA LYS A 281 8.48 28.68 6.52
C LYS A 281 7.07 29.05 6.99
N LEU A 282 6.37 28.12 7.66
CA LEU A 282 5.06 28.36 8.24
C LEU A 282 5.11 29.51 9.28
N MET A 283 6.05 29.46 10.21
CA MET A 283 6.21 30.48 11.25
C MET A 283 6.60 31.87 10.70
N GLN A 284 7.35 31.92 9.61
CA GLN A 284 7.69 33.18 8.93
C GLN A 284 6.47 33.82 8.26
N SER A 285 5.50 33.03 7.82
CA SER A 285 4.31 33.50 7.12
C SER A 285 3.21 34.01 8.05
N PHE A 286 3.22 33.61 9.31
CA PHE A 286 2.17 33.98 10.26
C PHE A 286 2.76 34.59 11.52
N LYS A 287 2.23 35.76 11.88
CA LYS A 287 2.52 36.34 13.20
C LYS A 287 1.90 35.49 14.31
N LEU A 288 2.52 35.46 15.49
CA LEU A 288 2.05 34.70 16.66
C LEU A 288 0.55 34.91 16.95
N LYS A 289 0.08 36.17 16.91
CA LYS A 289 -1.34 36.49 17.11
C LYS A 289 -2.27 35.79 16.14
N ARG A 290 -1.85 35.60 14.88
CA ARG A 290 -2.65 34.90 13.86
C ARG A 290 -2.73 33.43 14.16
N LEU A 291 -1.60 32.79 14.55
CA LEU A 291 -1.55 31.40 14.93
C LEU A 291 -2.40 31.08 16.16
N ILE A 292 -2.41 32.00 17.16
CA ILE A 292 -3.32 31.90 18.30
C ILE A 292 -4.79 32.01 17.85
N GLY A 293 -5.09 32.85 16.86
CA GLY A 293 -6.42 32.90 16.24
C GLY A 293 -6.83 31.57 15.59
N PHE A 294 -5.88 30.83 14.98
CA PHE A 294 -6.13 29.50 14.43
C PHE A 294 -6.38 28.43 15.51
N GLN A 295 -5.77 28.56 16.70
CA GLN A 295 -6.10 27.66 17.83
C GLN A 295 -7.59 27.79 18.23
N LYS A 296 -8.15 29.00 18.19
CA LYS A 296 -9.58 29.20 18.44
C LYS A 296 -10.43 28.52 17.35
N LYS A 297 -10.05 28.63 16.06
CA LYS A 297 -10.74 27.97 14.96
C LYS A 297 -10.71 26.45 15.10
N ILE A 298 -9.57 25.87 15.53
CA ILE A 298 -9.46 24.43 15.82
C ILE A 298 -10.39 24.00 16.94
N PHE A 299 -10.48 24.77 18.01
CA PHE A 299 -11.42 24.47 19.09
C PHE A 299 -12.88 24.51 18.61
N GLU A 300 -13.26 25.49 17.78
CA GLU A 300 -14.59 25.58 17.18
C GLU A 300 -14.88 24.39 16.24
N LEU A 301 -13.87 23.91 15.49
CA LEU A 301 -13.97 22.71 14.65
C LEU A 301 -14.16 21.44 15.50
N ASP A 302 -13.45 21.29 16.61
CA ASP A 302 -13.64 20.18 17.53
C ASP A 302 -15.06 20.11 18.11
N LEU A 303 -15.59 21.28 18.50
CA LEU A 303 -16.98 21.41 18.95
C LEU A 303 -18.00 21.06 17.84
N SER A 304 -17.71 21.47 16.60
CA SER A 304 -18.55 21.15 15.45
C SER A 304 -18.53 19.65 15.15
N ASN A 305 -17.35 19.02 15.17
CA ASN A 305 -17.20 17.59 14.96
C ASN A 305 -17.93 16.75 16.03
N LYS A 306 -18.01 17.27 17.26
CA LYS A 306 -18.75 16.64 18.38
C LYS A 306 -20.25 16.93 18.35
N GLY A 307 -20.75 17.65 17.35
CA GLY A 307 -22.16 18.01 17.22
C GLY A 307 -22.66 19.08 18.21
N ILE A 308 -21.77 19.70 18.97
CA ILE A 308 -22.09 20.76 19.94
C ILE A 308 -22.43 22.07 19.22
N ASN A 309 -21.77 22.32 18.09
CA ASN A 309 -21.92 23.50 17.26
C ASN A 309 -22.57 23.13 15.92
N LYS A 310 -23.68 23.78 15.54
CA LYS A 310 -24.39 23.52 14.27
C LYS A 310 -23.74 24.24 13.07
N THR A 311 -22.43 24.13 12.93
CA THR A 311 -21.70 24.73 11.80
C THR A 311 -21.24 23.65 10.85
N ASN A 312 -21.12 23.97 9.55
CA ASN A 312 -20.60 23.04 8.57
C ASN A 312 -19.11 22.74 8.84
N PHE A 313 -18.86 21.58 9.43
CA PHE A 313 -17.52 21.14 9.81
C PHE A 313 -16.55 21.11 8.61
N TRP A 314 -16.94 20.46 7.51
CA TRP A 314 -16.06 20.24 6.36
C TRP A 314 -15.70 21.53 5.62
N GLU A 315 -16.64 22.45 5.48
CA GLU A 315 -16.41 23.77 4.89
C GLU A 315 -15.40 24.58 5.73
N ARG A 316 -15.65 24.68 7.04
CA ARG A 316 -14.73 25.39 7.95
C ARG A 316 -13.34 24.77 8.04
N LEU A 317 -13.26 23.43 7.97
CA LEU A 317 -12.00 22.71 7.93
C LEU A 317 -11.22 23.07 6.65
N SER A 318 -11.90 23.06 5.51
CA SER A 318 -11.34 23.44 4.22
C SER A 318 -10.84 24.88 4.21
N ASP A 319 -11.63 25.82 4.73
CA ASP A 319 -11.24 27.23 4.86
C ASP A 319 -9.98 27.41 5.71
N LEU A 320 -9.91 26.74 6.85
CA LEU A 320 -8.74 26.81 7.72
C LEU A 320 -7.48 26.24 7.05
N VAL A 321 -7.62 25.10 6.37
CA VAL A 321 -6.50 24.47 5.65
C VAL A 321 -6.05 25.34 4.49
N LEU A 322 -6.98 25.93 3.75
CA LEU A 322 -6.68 26.88 2.68
C LEU A 322 -5.90 28.10 3.23
N GLU A 323 -6.35 28.70 4.34
CA GLU A 323 -5.61 29.79 4.98
C GLU A 323 -4.19 29.38 5.42
N LEU A 324 -4.02 28.17 5.94
CA LEU A 324 -2.73 27.66 6.42
C LEU A 324 -1.77 27.33 5.28
N SER A 325 -2.28 26.89 4.13
CA SER A 325 -1.47 26.40 3.00
C SER A 325 -1.24 27.42 1.88
N SER A 326 -2.01 28.52 1.82
CA SER A 326 -1.99 29.48 0.68
C SER A 326 -0.88 30.53 0.71
N ARG A 327 -0.02 30.63 1.73
CA ARG A 327 1.00 31.71 1.82
C ARG A 327 2.37 31.22 2.25
#